data_3fe0e2fa584cb06858aea909e9c25ddd
#
_entry.id   3fe0e2fa584cb06858aea909e9c25ddd
#
_cell.length_a   1.000
_cell.length_b   1.000
_cell.length_c   1.000
_cell.angle_alpha   90.00
_cell.angle_beta   90.00
_cell.angle_gamma   90.00
#
_symmetry.space_group_name_H-M   'P 1'
#
loop_
_entity.id
_entity.type
_entity.pdbx_description
1 polymer ?
#
loop_
_entity_poly.entity_id
_entity_poly.type
_entity_poly.pdbx_seq_one_letter_code
_entity_poly.pdbx_strand_id
1 'polypeptide(L)'
;MAVLAAMFLFSPSANALPAWPNVGQGATGPNVTTVQYLLRHHGHGIAADGEFGPATKSAVVAFQSANGLTADGTVGAQTWPKLIVSVRQGSTGEAVRAAQTQLNRYGSGLAVDGQFGAATDRAVRTFQGAHGLAVDGVVGPQTWQTLVGGGGGGTGGWALPLDRAAAGRSDYNVGHWDGTPAIDLIVSYVPAYSMTASRAEHYSSTTCGIGLRLVRSDGARIVYCHLSARSVANGASVSAGTRVGTTGDTGNSGAPHLHIEIRSADGVKRCPQPLLLAIYDGVTPPSLSSLPTSNCGS
;
A
#
# COMPACT_ATOMS: atom_id res chain seq x y z
N MET A 1 45.15 -20.36 25.54
CA MET A 1 44.20 -20.47 24.39
C MET A 1 43.18 -19.35 24.51
N ALA A 2 43.26 -18.33 23.69
CA ALA A 2 42.31 -17.20 23.68
C ALA A 2 41.21 -17.53 22.69
N VAL A 3 39.97 -17.62 23.15
CA VAL A 3 38.79 -17.78 22.28
C VAL A 3 38.40 -16.42 21.75
N LEU A 4 38.64 -16.19 20.43
CA LEU A 4 38.13 -15.03 19.73
C LEU A 4 36.62 -15.23 19.52
N ALA A 5 35.79 -14.46 20.23
CA ALA A 5 34.35 -14.35 19.94
C ALA A 5 34.18 -13.47 18.69
N ALA A 6 33.79 -14.09 17.57
CA ALA A 6 33.39 -13.36 16.37
C ALA A 6 32.03 -12.70 16.63
N MET A 7 32.04 -11.38 16.80
CA MET A 7 30.83 -10.55 16.81
C MET A 7 30.28 -10.46 15.38
N PHE A 8 29.24 -11.24 15.07
CA PHE A 8 28.46 -11.04 13.85
C PHE A 8 27.67 -9.72 13.97
N LEU A 9 28.17 -8.69 13.31
CA LEU A 9 27.42 -7.46 13.09
C LEU A 9 26.29 -7.79 12.11
N PHE A 10 25.09 -7.98 12.61
CA PHE A 10 23.89 -7.96 11.80
C PHE A 10 23.69 -6.53 11.29
N SER A 11 24.11 -6.25 10.07
CA SER A 11 23.66 -5.06 9.35
C SER A 11 22.16 -5.24 9.10
N PRO A 12 21.29 -4.31 9.54
CA PRO A 12 19.90 -4.38 9.17
C PRO A 12 19.82 -4.31 7.65
N SER A 13 19.19 -5.30 7.03
CA SER A 13 18.89 -5.26 5.60
C SER A 13 18.09 -3.99 5.34
N ALA A 14 18.64 -3.07 4.55
CA ALA A 14 17.89 -1.92 4.08
C ALA A 14 16.65 -2.46 3.36
N ASN A 15 15.45 -2.17 3.89
CA ASN A 15 14.20 -2.52 3.23
C ASN A 15 14.24 -1.91 1.84
N ALA A 16 14.16 -2.75 0.80
CA ALA A 16 14.06 -2.27 -0.56
C ALA A 16 12.82 -1.37 -0.69
N LEU A 17 13.00 -0.19 -1.29
CA LEU A 17 11.89 0.71 -1.55
C LEU A 17 10.90 0.06 -2.53
N PRO A 18 9.58 0.28 -2.39
CA PRO A 18 8.60 -0.24 -3.33
C PRO A 18 8.87 0.30 -4.73
N ALA A 19 8.50 -0.46 -5.76
CA ALA A 19 8.60 0.02 -7.14
C ALA A 19 7.70 1.23 -7.36
N TRP A 20 8.13 2.15 -8.23
CA TRP A 20 7.26 3.24 -8.68
C TRP A 20 6.03 2.69 -9.42
N PRO A 21 4.81 3.09 -9.06
CA PRO A 21 3.61 2.61 -9.75
C PRO A 21 3.51 3.18 -11.17
N ASN A 22 2.89 2.44 -12.07
CA ASN A 22 2.47 2.97 -13.36
C ASN A 22 1.10 3.62 -13.21
N VAL A 23 0.98 4.90 -13.58
CA VAL A 23 -0.27 5.67 -13.55
C VAL A 23 -0.50 6.24 -14.94
N GLY A 24 -1.59 5.85 -15.60
CA GLY A 24 -1.89 6.22 -16.98
C GLY A 24 -3.38 6.41 -17.22
N GLN A 25 -3.74 6.64 -18.48
CA GLN A 25 -5.13 6.93 -18.88
C GLN A 25 -6.10 5.85 -18.41
N GLY A 26 -7.22 6.26 -17.83
CA GLY A 26 -8.24 5.41 -17.23
C GLY A 26 -7.99 5.08 -15.75
N ALA A 27 -6.82 5.40 -15.21
CA ALA A 27 -6.58 5.29 -13.76
C ALA A 27 -7.37 6.35 -12.99
N THR A 28 -7.73 6.02 -11.74
CA THR A 28 -8.43 6.94 -10.81
C THR A 28 -7.82 6.89 -9.41
N GLY A 29 -8.16 7.86 -8.57
CA GLY A 29 -7.85 7.85 -7.15
C GLY A 29 -6.58 8.63 -6.74
N PRO A 30 -6.08 8.42 -5.49
CA PRO A 30 -5.08 9.30 -4.89
C PRO A 30 -3.75 9.42 -5.64
N ASN A 31 -3.29 8.37 -6.31
CA ASN A 31 -2.08 8.46 -7.13
C ASN A 31 -2.28 9.39 -8.34
N VAL A 32 -3.48 9.36 -8.96
CA VAL A 32 -3.85 10.27 -10.05
C VAL A 32 -3.92 11.70 -9.53
N THR A 33 -4.63 11.94 -8.43
CA THR A 33 -4.70 13.26 -7.78
C THR A 33 -3.30 13.80 -7.45
N THR A 34 -2.40 12.93 -6.96
CA THR A 34 -1.00 13.29 -6.70
C THR A 34 -0.26 13.71 -7.98
N VAL A 35 -0.39 12.91 -9.05
CA VAL A 35 0.18 13.26 -10.37
C VAL A 35 -0.34 14.62 -10.85
N GLN A 36 -1.64 14.86 -10.73
CA GLN A 36 -2.27 16.11 -11.14
C GLN A 36 -1.76 17.31 -10.34
N TYR A 37 -1.67 17.21 -8.99
CA TYR A 37 -1.09 18.28 -8.18
C TYR A 37 0.39 18.52 -8.51
N LEU A 38 1.17 17.48 -8.72
CA LEU A 38 2.58 17.64 -9.11
C LEU A 38 2.72 18.25 -10.50
N LEU A 39 1.89 17.87 -11.48
CA LEU A 39 1.84 18.51 -12.79
C LEU A 39 1.48 20.00 -12.68
N ARG A 40 0.51 20.36 -11.82
CA ARG A 40 0.17 21.77 -11.52
C ARG A 40 1.34 22.51 -10.90
N HIS A 41 2.10 21.87 -10.00
CA HIS A 41 3.34 22.44 -9.48
C HIS A 41 4.35 22.76 -10.60
N HIS A 42 4.41 21.92 -11.62
CA HIS A 42 5.24 22.13 -12.82
C HIS A 42 4.60 23.03 -13.88
N GLY A 43 3.51 23.75 -13.55
CA GLY A 43 2.90 24.76 -14.41
C GLY A 43 1.83 24.26 -15.38
N HIS A 44 1.42 22.99 -15.29
CA HIS A 44 0.33 22.47 -16.12
C HIS A 44 -1.03 22.81 -15.50
N GLY A 45 -1.86 23.61 -16.18
CA GLY A 45 -3.18 24.05 -15.71
C GLY A 45 -4.27 23.00 -15.91
N ILE A 46 -4.24 21.91 -15.14
CA ILE A 46 -5.24 20.82 -15.19
C ILE A 46 -6.04 20.73 -13.88
N ALA A 47 -7.22 20.10 -13.92
CA ALA A 47 -7.97 19.76 -12.72
C ALA A 47 -7.23 18.67 -11.91
N ALA A 48 -7.38 18.71 -10.58
CA ALA A 48 -6.91 17.65 -9.68
C ALA A 48 -8.15 16.89 -9.16
N ASP A 49 -8.84 16.21 -10.08
CA ASP A 49 -10.10 15.50 -9.86
C ASP A 49 -9.94 14.02 -9.52
N GLY A 50 -8.69 13.51 -9.63
CA GLY A 50 -8.39 12.11 -9.39
C GLY A 50 -8.77 11.18 -10.54
N GLU A 51 -9.08 11.72 -11.73
CA GLU A 51 -9.37 10.97 -12.94
C GLU A 51 -8.27 11.18 -13.98
N PHE A 52 -7.58 10.13 -14.42
CA PHE A 52 -6.56 10.23 -15.46
C PHE A 52 -7.22 10.25 -16.85
N GLY A 53 -7.84 11.38 -17.17
CA GLY A 53 -8.47 11.63 -18.44
C GLY A 53 -7.48 12.12 -19.51
N PRO A 54 -8.01 12.49 -20.72
CA PRO A 54 -7.20 13.00 -21.83
C PRO A 54 -6.38 14.25 -21.48
N ALA A 55 -6.93 15.17 -20.67
CA ALA A 55 -6.22 16.38 -20.23
C ALA A 55 -4.99 16.03 -19.37
N THR A 56 -5.13 15.10 -18.42
CA THR A 56 -4.01 14.61 -17.59
C THR A 56 -2.96 13.92 -18.47
N LYS A 57 -3.38 13.08 -19.42
CA LYS A 57 -2.45 12.43 -20.37
C LYS A 57 -1.66 13.45 -21.18
N SER A 58 -2.32 14.45 -21.73
CA SER A 58 -1.65 15.50 -22.51
C SER A 58 -0.64 16.28 -21.67
N ALA A 59 -0.96 16.58 -20.41
CA ALA A 59 -0.04 17.22 -19.48
C ALA A 59 1.17 16.35 -19.16
N VAL A 60 0.97 15.02 -18.96
CA VAL A 60 2.08 14.06 -18.74
C VAL A 60 2.98 14.00 -19.97
N VAL A 61 2.43 13.89 -21.18
CA VAL A 61 3.20 13.88 -22.44
C VAL A 61 4.03 15.15 -22.57
N ALA A 62 3.44 16.32 -22.31
CA ALA A 62 4.14 17.60 -22.35
C ALA A 62 5.27 17.66 -21.31
N PHE A 63 5.00 17.21 -20.06
CA PHE A 63 6.00 17.14 -19.01
C PHE A 63 7.15 16.19 -19.37
N GLN A 64 6.85 15.00 -19.89
CA GLN A 64 7.84 14.02 -20.30
C GLN A 64 8.74 14.59 -21.41
N SER A 65 8.15 15.19 -22.44
CA SER A 65 8.89 15.83 -23.54
C SER A 65 9.82 16.93 -23.04
N ALA A 66 9.33 17.79 -22.15
CA ALA A 66 10.12 18.88 -21.56
C ALA A 66 11.28 18.38 -20.68
N ASN A 67 11.21 17.15 -20.16
CA ASN A 67 12.23 16.54 -19.32
C ASN A 67 13.09 15.49 -20.04
N GLY A 68 13.01 15.39 -21.38
CA GLY A 68 13.79 14.46 -22.19
C GLY A 68 13.44 12.98 -21.96
N LEU A 69 12.21 12.70 -21.54
CA LEU A 69 11.71 11.34 -21.32
C LEU A 69 10.92 10.85 -22.55
N THR A 70 10.74 9.53 -22.64
CA THR A 70 9.78 8.97 -23.61
C THR A 70 8.37 9.49 -23.28
N ALA A 71 7.75 10.20 -24.25
CA ALA A 71 6.45 10.85 -24.06
C ALA A 71 5.30 9.87 -24.33
N ASP A 72 5.18 8.82 -23.52
CA ASP A 72 4.18 7.76 -23.63
C ASP A 72 2.85 8.09 -22.93
N GLY A 73 2.85 9.17 -22.12
CA GLY A 73 1.70 9.59 -21.33
C GLY A 73 1.41 8.72 -20.11
N THR A 74 2.39 7.93 -19.66
CA THR A 74 2.31 7.10 -18.46
C THR A 74 3.34 7.55 -17.43
N VAL A 75 2.91 7.81 -16.20
CA VAL A 75 3.80 8.15 -15.09
C VAL A 75 4.32 6.86 -14.46
N GLY A 76 5.50 6.41 -14.90
CA GLY A 76 6.19 5.22 -14.43
C GLY A 76 7.55 5.52 -13.80
N ALA A 77 8.41 4.51 -13.71
CA ALA A 77 9.71 4.56 -13.02
C ALA A 77 10.65 5.67 -13.50
N GLN A 78 10.55 6.10 -14.76
CA GLN A 78 11.35 7.20 -15.29
C GLN A 78 10.72 8.57 -15.03
N THR A 79 9.38 8.64 -15.01
CA THR A 79 8.63 9.90 -14.88
C THR A 79 8.53 10.36 -13.42
N TRP A 80 8.22 9.45 -12.48
CA TRP A 80 8.07 9.80 -11.07
C TRP A 80 9.27 10.55 -10.50
N PRO A 81 10.54 10.10 -10.66
CA PRO A 81 11.69 10.79 -10.08
C PRO A 81 11.88 12.24 -10.60
N LYS A 82 11.35 12.55 -11.77
CA LYS A 82 11.37 13.90 -12.34
C LYS A 82 10.17 14.74 -11.89
N LEU A 83 9.05 14.08 -11.62
CA LEU A 83 7.79 14.74 -11.28
C LEU A 83 7.73 15.15 -9.80
N ILE A 84 8.27 14.34 -8.89
CA ILE A 84 8.24 14.60 -7.45
C ILE A 84 9.06 15.83 -7.04
N VAL A 85 8.61 16.49 -6.00
CA VAL A 85 9.25 17.67 -5.40
C VAL A 85 9.41 17.44 -3.91
N SER A 86 10.60 17.64 -3.38
CA SER A 86 10.82 17.54 -1.93
C SER A 86 10.12 18.66 -1.19
N VAL A 87 9.28 18.30 -0.21
CA VAL A 87 8.56 19.26 0.65
C VAL A 87 8.79 18.94 2.13
N ARG A 88 8.77 19.97 2.96
CA ARG A 88 9.01 19.90 4.41
C ARG A 88 8.25 21.01 5.14
N GLN A 89 8.32 21.04 6.46
CA GLN A 89 7.70 22.10 7.25
C GLN A 89 8.09 23.49 6.73
N GLY A 90 7.08 24.34 6.52
CA GLY A 90 7.19 25.66 5.90
C GLY A 90 6.99 25.68 4.39
N SER A 91 7.03 24.53 3.69
CA SER A 91 6.66 24.45 2.26
C SER A 91 5.18 24.74 2.04
N THR A 92 4.83 25.29 0.88
CA THR A 92 3.45 25.58 0.49
C THR A 92 3.17 25.22 -0.96
N GLY A 93 1.89 25.11 -1.33
CA GLY A 93 1.43 24.95 -2.72
C GLY A 93 1.10 23.52 -3.14
N GLU A 94 1.09 23.28 -4.45
CA GLU A 94 0.54 22.06 -5.04
C GLU A 94 1.31 20.79 -4.66
N ALA A 95 2.63 20.84 -4.55
CA ALA A 95 3.42 19.70 -4.12
C ALA A 95 3.12 19.29 -2.65
N VAL A 96 2.73 20.27 -1.80
CA VAL A 96 2.27 19.98 -0.44
C VAL A 96 0.88 19.34 -0.47
N ARG A 97 -0.04 19.82 -1.33
CA ARG A 97 -1.36 19.16 -1.53
C ARG A 97 -1.19 17.71 -1.98
N ALA A 98 -0.26 17.44 -2.87
CA ALA A 98 0.09 16.09 -3.30
C ALA A 98 0.53 15.21 -2.12
N ALA A 99 1.41 15.72 -1.25
CA ALA A 99 1.89 15.01 -0.06
C ALA A 99 0.77 14.76 0.95
N GLN A 100 -0.06 15.77 1.24
CA GLN A 100 -1.22 15.67 2.13
C GLN A 100 -2.24 14.64 1.62
N THR A 101 -2.48 14.62 0.30
CA THR A 101 -3.35 13.61 -0.35
C THR A 101 -2.85 12.21 -0.10
N GLN A 102 -1.56 11.97 -0.27
CA GLN A 102 -0.98 10.65 -0.04
C GLN A 102 -0.97 10.28 1.46
N LEU A 103 -0.61 11.19 2.34
CA LEU A 103 -0.63 10.97 3.79
C LEU A 103 -2.04 10.62 4.29
N ASN A 104 -3.08 11.25 3.74
CA ASN A 104 -4.47 10.93 4.06
C ASN A 104 -4.87 9.51 3.64
N ARG A 105 -4.28 8.99 2.59
CA ARG A 105 -4.42 7.58 2.19
C ARG A 105 -3.94 6.62 3.29
N TYR A 106 -2.99 7.09 4.12
CA TYR A 106 -2.48 6.36 5.29
C TYR A 106 -3.15 6.80 6.62
N GLY A 107 -4.32 7.45 6.54
CA GLY A 107 -5.16 7.76 7.70
C GLY A 107 -4.76 9.01 8.50
N SER A 108 -3.97 9.91 7.91
CA SER A 108 -3.48 11.09 8.64
C SER A 108 -4.55 12.15 8.93
N GLY A 109 -5.69 12.15 8.21
CA GLY A 109 -6.81 13.07 8.45
C GLY A 109 -6.46 14.56 8.27
N LEU A 110 -5.52 14.87 7.37
CA LEU A 110 -5.06 16.24 7.11
C LEU A 110 -6.03 17.01 6.20
N ALA A 111 -6.19 18.30 6.43
CA ALA A 111 -6.71 19.20 5.39
C ALA A 111 -5.74 19.22 4.20
N VAL A 112 -6.25 19.11 2.97
CA VAL A 112 -5.44 19.24 1.75
C VAL A 112 -5.40 20.71 1.34
N ASP A 113 -4.80 21.54 2.22
CA ASP A 113 -4.77 23.00 2.11
C ASP A 113 -3.51 23.54 1.41
N GLY A 114 -2.51 22.66 1.20
CA GLY A 114 -1.24 23.07 0.62
C GLY A 114 -0.32 23.79 1.59
N GLN A 115 -0.55 23.69 2.91
CA GLN A 115 0.30 24.25 3.96
C GLN A 115 1.03 23.13 4.70
N PHE A 116 2.34 23.04 4.59
CA PHE A 116 3.11 22.05 5.36
C PHE A 116 3.35 22.59 6.78
N GLY A 117 2.30 22.56 7.61
CA GLY A 117 2.34 22.95 9.02
C GLY A 117 2.77 21.81 9.94
N ALA A 118 2.67 22.04 11.25
CA ALA A 118 3.06 21.06 12.29
C ALA A 118 2.24 19.75 12.21
N ALA A 119 0.98 19.81 11.78
CA ALA A 119 0.15 18.60 11.60
C ALA A 119 0.69 17.74 10.46
N THR A 120 1.05 18.34 9.32
CA THR A 120 1.65 17.65 8.19
C THR A 120 3.03 17.08 8.55
N ASP A 121 3.89 17.83 9.26
CA ASP A 121 5.20 17.33 9.72
C ASP A 121 5.04 16.09 10.61
N ARG A 122 4.12 16.14 11.57
CA ARG A 122 3.83 14.99 12.45
C ARG A 122 3.37 13.77 11.64
N ALA A 123 2.49 13.97 10.68
CA ALA A 123 1.99 12.89 9.82
C ALA A 123 3.13 12.28 8.98
N VAL A 124 4.02 13.09 8.41
CA VAL A 124 5.21 12.62 7.68
C VAL A 124 6.12 11.79 8.58
N ARG A 125 6.46 12.28 9.77
CA ARG A 125 7.32 11.56 10.72
C ARG A 125 6.68 10.24 11.17
N THR A 126 5.38 10.25 11.44
CA THR A 126 4.63 9.02 11.77
C THR A 126 4.68 8.02 10.61
N PHE A 127 4.45 8.49 9.38
CA PHE A 127 4.54 7.65 8.19
C PHE A 127 5.96 7.09 8.00
N GLN A 128 6.98 7.93 8.10
CA GLN A 128 8.39 7.52 7.96
C GLN A 128 8.76 6.44 8.99
N GLY A 129 8.42 6.64 10.26
CA GLY A 129 8.66 5.67 11.33
C GLY A 129 7.95 4.33 11.09
N ALA A 130 6.69 4.36 10.65
CA ALA A 130 5.90 3.17 10.36
C ALA A 130 6.47 2.36 9.18
N HIS A 131 7.19 3.00 8.24
CA HIS A 131 7.75 2.38 7.05
C HIS A 131 9.27 2.18 7.11
N GLY A 132 9.90 2.39 8.26
CA GLY A 132 11.35 2.18 8.43
C GLY A 132 12.22 3.17 7.65
N LEU A 133 11.67 4.34 7.31
CA LEU A 133 12.41 5.43 6.67
C LEU A 133 13.12 6.30 7.71
N ALA A 134 14.08 7.12 7.28
CA ALA A 134 14.64 8.18 8.12
C ALA A 134 13.52 9.14 8.57
N VAL A 135 13.37 9.32 9.89
CA VAL A 135 12.31 10.16 10.49
C VAL A 135 12.78 11.61 10.54
N ASP A 136 12.94 12.23 9.36
CA ASP A 136 13.46 13.59 9.18
C ASP A 136 12.38 14.66 8.95
N GLY A 137 11.11 14.23 8.72
CA GLY A 137 9.99 15.14 8.41
C GLY A 137 10.03 15.70 6.98
N VAL A 138 10.88 15.16 6.10
CA VAL A 138 10.98 15.59 4.70
C VAL A 138 10.32 14.56 3.78
N VAL A 139 9.38 14.99 2.97
CA VAL A 139 8.85 14.16 1.89
C VAL A 139 9.81 14.26 0.70
N GLY A 140 10.96 13.58 0.83
CA GLY A 140 11.98 13.44 -0.21
C GLY A 140 11.74 12.21 -1.10
N PRO A 141 12.67 11.86 -2.02
CA PRO A 141 12.47 10.80 -2.99
C PRO A 141 12.07 9.45 -2.39
N GLN A 142 12.71 9.01 -1.30
CA GLN A 142 12.37 7.74 -0.64
C GLN A 142 10.99 7.77 0.00
N THR A 143 10.64 8.89 0.66
CA THR A 143 9.32 9.08 1.26
C THR A 143 8.24 9.12 0.19
N TRP A 144 8.46 9.85 -0.93
CA TRP A 144 7.55 9.85 -2.07
C TRP A 144 7.37 8.46 -2.67
N GLN A 145 8.46 7.74 -2.90
CA GLN A 145 8.41 6.39 -3.48
C GLN A 145 7.61 5.44 -2.58
N THR A 146 7.76 5.56 -1.26
CA THR A 146 7.00 4.78 -0.31
C THR A 146 5.53 5.23 -0.23
N LEU A 147 5.26 6.54 -0.29
CA LEU A 147 3.89 7.10 -0.29
C LEU A 147 3.08 6.64 -1.51
N VAL A 148 3.66 6.69 -2.72
CA VAL A 148 2.93 6.33 -3.95
C VAL A 148 3.03 4.86 -4.29
N GLY A 149 4.11 4.18 -3.91
CA GLY A 149 4.39 2.77 -4.21
C GLY A 149 4.13 1.83 -3.04
N GLY A 150 4.23 2.31 -1.80
CA GLY A 150 3.95 1.57 -0.58
C GLY A 150 2.45 1.44 -0.32
N GLY A 151 2.01 0.22 -0.28
CA GLY A 151 0.59 -0.12 -0.32
C GLY A 151 0.14 -0.12 -1.76
N GLY A 152 0.26 -1.25 -2.42
CA GLY A 152 -0.01 -1.48 -3.84
C GLY A 152 -1.09 -0.57 -4.37
N GLY A 153 -0.85 0.04 -5.53
CA GLY A 153 -1.77 0.93 -6.21
C GLY A 153 -3.18 0.36 -6.24
N GLY A 154 -3.93 0.59 -5.17
CA GLY A 154 -5.31 0.16 -5.06
C GLY A 154 -6.19 1.30 -5.52
N THR A 155 -6.89 1.11 -6.61
CA THR A 155 -8.05 1.89 -6.95
C THR A 155 -9.06 1.77 -5.81
N GLY A 156 -9.56 2.89 -5.29
CA GLY A 156 -10.69 2.89 -4.36
C GLY A 156 -10.41 2.51 -2.90
N GLY A 157 -9.25 2.84 -2.33
CA GLY A 157 -8.98 2.61 -0.89
C GLY A 157 -8.54 1.19 -0.53
N TRP A 158 -7.98 0.45 -1.50
CA TRP A 158 -7.43 -0.88 -1.34
C TRP A 158 -5.89 -0.90 -1.47
N ALA A 159 -5.22 -1.81 -0.83
CA ALA A 159 -3.79 -2.06 -0.93
C ALA A 159 -3.51 -3.57 -0.94
N LEU A 160 -2.36 -3.97 -1.48
CA LEU A 160 -1.91 -5.36 -1.36
C LEU A 160 -1.54 -5.68 0.08
N PRO A 161 -1.78 -6.93 0.54
CA PRO A 161 -1.41 -7.36 1.89
C PRO A 161 0.10 -7.51 2.10
N LEU A 162 0.85 -7.64 1.02
CA LEU A 162 2.32 -7.77 1.00
C LEU A 162 2.92 -6.81 -0.03
N ASP A 163 4.19 -6.46 0.15
CA ASP A 163 4.94 -5.73 -0.86
C ASP A 163 5.07 -6.56 -2.15
N ARG A 164 5.06 -5.90 -3.30
CA ARG A 164 5.22 -6.55 -4.62
C ARG A 164 6.56 -7.29 -4.78
N ALA A 165 7.57 -6.90 -3.98
CA ALA A 165 8.86 -7.60 -3.93
C ALA A 165 8.77 -8.92 -3.15
N ALA A 166 7.80 -9.06 -2.24
CA ALA A 166 7.60 -10.25 -1.44
C ALA A 166 6.64 -11.25 -2.12
N ALA A 167 5.64 -10.75 -2.87
CA ALA A 167 4.69 -11.58 -3.61
C ALA A 167 4.41 -10.98 -4.98
N GLY A 168 4.66 -11.74 -6.03
CA GLY A 168 4.39 -11.39 -7.43
C GLY A 168 2.93 -11.63 -7.81
N ARG A 169 2.57 -11.24 -9.04
CA ARG A 169 1.18 -11.39 -9.54
C ARG A 169 0.67 -12.83 -9.52
N SER A 170 1.54 -13.78 -9.86
CA SER A 170 1.21 -15.22 -9.88
C SER A 170 0.82 -15.75 -8.51
N ASP A 171 1.45 -15.22 -7.44
CA ASP A 171 1.20 -15.68 -6.08
C ASP A 171 -0.22 -15.30 -5.60
N TYR A 172 -0.80 -14.26 -6.18
CA TYR A 172 -2.18 -13.83 -5.91
C TYR A 172 -3.25 -14.60 -6.72
N ASN A 173 -2.85 -15.55 -7.57
CA ASN A 173 -3.75 -16.36 -8.37
C ASN A 173 -3.80 -17.85 -7.97
N VAL A 174 -3.22 -18.19 -6.84
CA VAL A 174 -3.25 -19.56 -6.31
C VAL A 174 -4.50 -19.79 -5.46
N GLY A 175 -5.06 -21.00 -5.51
CA GLY A 175 -6.13 -21.43 -4.62
C GLY A 175 -5.58 -21.87 -3.26
N HIS A 176 -6.47 -21.98 -2.27
CA HIS A 176 -6.14 -22.63 -1.02
C HIS A 176 -6.11 -24.17 -1.25
N TRP A 177 -5.17 -24.86 -0.61
CA TRP A 177 -4.88 -26.28 -0.84
C TRP A 177 -6.08 -27.23 -0.64
N ASP A 178 -7.05 -26.85 0.20
CA ASP A 178 -8.27 -27.64 0.50
C ASP A 178 -9.51 -27.15 -0.26
N GLY A 179 -9.36 -26.19 -1.19
CA GLY A 179 -10.45 -25.64 -1.99
C GLY A 179 -11.36 -24.66 -1.25
N THR A 180 -11.06 -24.31 0.00
CA THR A 180 -11.82 -23.27 0.73
C THR A 180 -11.61 -21.88 0.15
N PRO A 181 -12.57 -20.93 0.30
CA PRO A 181 -12.40 -19.55 -0.12
C PRO A 181 -11.39 -18.80 0.74
N ALA A 182 -10.09 -19.02 0.48
CA ALA A 182 -8.94 -18.43 1.10
C ALA A 182 -7.76 -18.38 0.13
N ILE A 183 -6.64 -17.79 0.56
CA ILE A 183 -5.37 -17.83 -0.16
C ILE A 183 -4.22 -17.95 0.84
N ASP A 184 -3.21 -18.74 0.49
CA ASP A 184 -1.94 -18.84 1.20
C ASP A 184 -0.84 -18.21 0.37
N LEU A 185 -0.30 -17.09 0.84
CA LEU A 185 0.84 -16.41 0.23
C LEU A 185 2.12 -16.91 0.90
N ILE A 186 2.90 -17.72 0.19
CA ILE A 186 4.11 -18.37 0.71
C ILE A 186 5.23 -17.34 0.82
N VAL A 187 5.43 -16.81 2.01
CA VAL A 187 6.41 -15.76 2.32
C VAL A 187 6.91 -15.93 3.76
N SER A 188 8.17 -15.59 4.02
CA SER A 188 8.80 -15.80 5.32
C SER A 188 9.12 -14.47 6.01
N TYR A 189 8.43 -14.20 7.12
CA TYR A 189 8.73 -13.10 8.05
C TYR A 189 8.83 -11.71 7.41
N VAL A 190 7.96 -11.43 6.43
CA VAL A 190 7.86 -10.12 5.77
C VAL A 190 6.74 -9.27 6.38
N PRO A 191 6.79 -7.93 6.24
CA PRO A 191 5.72 -7.06 6.68
C PRO A 191 4.38 -7.41 6.02
N ALA A 192 3.31 -7.48 6.82
CA ALA A 192 1.92 -7.59 6.36
C ALA A 192 1.21 -6.24 6.53
N TYR A 193 0.43 -5.86 5.52
CA TYR A 193 -0.25 -4.56 5.44
C TYR A 193 -1.76 -4.73 5.40
N SER A 194 -2.51 -3.76 5.95
CA SER A 194 -3.96 -3.72 5.82
C SER A 194 -4.36 -3.51 4.37
N MET A 195 -5.26 -4.34 3.86
CA MET A 195 -5.76 -4.22 2.48
C MET A 195 -6.69 -3.03 2.29
N THR A 196 -7.30 -2.51 3.36
CA THR A 196 -8.31 -1.45 3.28
C THR A 196 -8.43 -0.71 4.62
N ALA A 197 -9.10 0.44 4.63
CA ALA A 197 -9.48 1.11 5.86
C ALA A 197 -10.36 0.19 6.73
N SER A 198 -9.95 -0.03 7.98
CA SER A 198 -10.58 -1.00 8.87
C SER A 198 -10.22 -0.73 10.33
N ARG A 199 -10.93 -1.40 11.25
CA ARG A 199 -10.54 -1.53 12.65
C ARG A 199 -9.83 -2.86 12.85
N ALA A 200 -8.61 -2.83 13.35
CA ALA A 200 -7.82 -4.03 13.62
C ALA A 200 -8.28 -4.68 14.94
N GLU A 201 -8.71 -5.92 14.88
CA GLU A 201 -9.05 -6.72 16.05
C GLU A 201 -8.04 -7.86 16.21
N HIS A 202 -7.47 -8.01 17.40
CA HIS A 202 -6.60 -9.13 17.70
C HIS A 202 -7.41 -10.43 17.72
N TYR A 203 -6.91 -11.42 17.01
CA TYR A 203 -7.51 -12.75 16.92
C TYR A 203 -6.42 -13.80 17.14
N SER A 204 -6.77 -14.90 17.83
CA SER A 204 -5.89 -16.05 17.96
C SER A 204 -6.73 -17.31 18.12
N SER A 205 -6.25 -18.41 17.54
CA SER A 205 -6.82 -19.75 17.71
C SER A 205 -5.71 -20.78 17.51
N THR A 206 -5.97 -22.03 17.83
CA THR A 206 -5.02 -23.13 17.59
C THR A 206 -4.68 -23.29 16.11
N THR A 207 -5.66 -23.06 15.21
CA THR A 207 -5.46 -23.14 13.77
C THR A 207 -4.77 -21.89 13.23
N CYS A 208 -5.28 -20.70 13.52
CA CYS A 208 -4.77 -19.43 12.99
C CYS A 208 -3.46 -18.97 13.62
N GLY A 209 -3.14 -19.42 14.86
CA GLY A 209 -2.04 -18.86 15.61
C GLY A 209 -2.27 -17.39 15.96
N ILE A 210 -1.27 -16.55 15.76
CA ILE A 210 -1.40 -15.10 15.88
C ILE A 210 -2.05 -14.55 14.62
N GLY A 211 -3.24 -13.99 14.73
CA GLY A 211 -3.98 -13.42 13.60
C GLY A 211 -4.55 -12.05 13.89
N LEU A 212 -5.07 -11.42 12.85
CA LEU A 212 -5.80 -10.16 12.88
C LEU A 212 -7.11 -10.29 12.10
N ARG A 213 -8.17 -9.68 12.62
CA ARG A 213 -9.39 -9.37 11.86
C ARG A 213 -9.39 -7.88 11.54
N LEU A 214 -9.39 -7.54 10.27
CA LEU A 214 -9.50 -6.19 9.78
C LEU A 214 -10.97 -5.95 9.43
N VAL A 215 -11.70 -5.32 10.34
CA VAL A 215 -13.15 -5.11 10.27
C VAL A 215 -13.43 -3.77 9.62
N ARG A 216 -14.11 -3.80 8.48
CA ARG A 216 -14.52 -2.61 7.71
C ARG A 216 -15.78 -1.97 8.32
N SER A 217 -16.03 -0.71 7.96
CA SER A 217 -17.24 0.02 8.39
C SER A 217 -18.55 -0.58 7.87
N ASP A 218 -18.51 -1.35 6.75
CA ASP A 218 -19.63 -2.07 6.17
C ASP A 218 -19.87 -3.44 6.83
N GLY A 219 -19.06 -3.82 7.83
CA GLY A 219 -19.14 -5.10 8.54
C GLY A 219 -18.38 -6.25 7.87
N ALA A 220 -17.84 -6.06 6.66
CA ALA A 220 -16.99 -7.05 6.02
C ALA A 220 -15.65 -7.20 6.79
N ARG A 221 -15.03 -8.37 6.69
CA ARG A 221 -13.82 -8.72 7.45
C ARG A 221 -12.78 -9.35 6.55
N ILE A 222 -11.53 -8.94 6.75
CA ILE A 222 -10.36 -9.61 6.18
C ILE A 222 -9.58 -10.21 7.35
N VAL A 223 -9.33 -11.51 7.31
CA VAL A 223 -8.65 -12.24 8.37
C VAL A 223 -7.26 -12.62 7.89
N TYR A 224 -6.25 -12.29 8.69
CA TYR A 224 -4.87 -12.71 8.51
C TYR A 224 -4.52 -13.72 9.59
N CYS A 225 -3.90 -14.84 9.19
CA CYS A 225 -3.41 -15.86 10.12
C CYS A 225 -1.91 -16.09 9.97
N HIS A 226 -1.36 -16.87 10.89
CA HIS A 226 0.03 -17.32 10.96
C HIS A 226 1.04 -16.19 11.10
N LEU A 227 0.64 -15.03 11.65
CA LEU A 227 1.57 -13.94 11.92
C LEU A 227 2.59 -14.33 12.98
N SER A 228 3.83 -13.84 12.86
CA SER A 228 4.83 -13.91 13.93
C SER A 228 4.64 -12.79 14.96
N ALA A 229 4.14 -11.63 14.52
CA ALA A 229 3.86 -10.48 15.37
C ALA A 229 2.77 -9.59 14.79
N ARG A 230 2.05 -8.89 15.68
CA ARG A 230 1.15 -7.78 15.33
C ARG A 230 1.89 -6.47 15.53
N SER A 231 1.68 -5.50 14.62
CA SER A 231 2.30 -4.17 14.66
C SER A 231 1.33 -3.05 15.08
N VAL A 232 0.07 -3.40 15.36
CA VAL A 232 -0.99 -2.44 15.74
C VAL A 232 -1.68 -2.89 17.01
N ALA A 233 -2.20 -1.94 17.78
CA ALA A 233 -2.98 -2.22 18.98
C ALA A 233 -4.35 -2.82 18.62
N ASN A 234 -4.92 -3.60 19.55
CA ASN A 234 -6.29 -4.09 19.42
C ASN A 234 -7.28 -2.91 19.40
N GLY A 235 -8.17 -2.89 18.42
CA GLY A 235 -9.15 -1.82 18.22
C GLY A 235 -8.62 -0.62 17.44
N ALA A 236 -7.34 -0.60 17.03
CA ALA A 236 -6.76 0.50 16.25
C ALA A 236 -7.46 0.67 14.89
N SER A 237 -7.72 1.91 14.50
CA SER A 237 -8.12 2.25 13.13
C SER A 237 -6.87 2.24 12.24
N VAL A 238 -6.95 1.54 11.13
CA VAL A 238 -5.88 1.42 10.13
C VAL A 238 -6.41 1.76 8.75
N SER A 239 -5.54 2.31 7.91
CA SER A 239 -5.83 2.58 6.50
C SER A 239 -5.26 1.50 5.60
N ALA A 240 -5.68 1.47 4.34
CA ALA A 240 -5.03 0.64 3.32
C ALA A 240 -3.52 0.93 3.29
N GLY A 241 -2.68 -0.12 3.25
CA GLY A 241 -1.23 -0.03 3.25
C GLY A 241 -0.59 0.24 4.63
N THR A 242 -1.36 0.35 5.72
CA THR A 242 -0.79 0.39 7.06
C THR A 242 -0.18 -0.96 7.41
N ARG A 243 1.09 -1.00 7.86
CA ARG A 243 1.69 -2.22 8.39
C ARG A 243 0.92 -2.68 9.63
N VAL A 244 0.41 -3.90 9.60
CA VAL A 244 -0.41 -4.46 10.68
C VAL A 244 0.25 -5.64 11.40
N GLY A 245 1.29 -6.21 10.80
CA GLY A 245 2.01 -7.33 11.39
C GLY A 245 3.24 -7.75 10.58
N THR A 246 3.74 -8.91 10.94
CA THR A 246 4.80 -9.64 10.22
C THR A 246 4.29 -11.06 9.99
N THR A 247 4.43 -11.58 8.78
CA THR A 247 4.08 -12.96 8.43
C THR A 247 4.92 -13.96 9.24
N GLY A 248 4.48 -15.19 9.35
CA GLY A 248 5.17 -16.20 10.15
C GLY A 248 4.57 -17.58 9.94
N ASP A 249 4.67 -18.40 10.98
CA ASP A 249 4.28 -19.81 10.98
C ASP A 249 3.55 -20.23 12.26
N THR A 250 2.96 -19.29 13.00
CA THR A 250 2.24 -19.59 14.25
C THR A 250 0.93 -20.35 13.99
N GLY A 251 0.48 -21.14 14.95
CA GLY A 251 -0.73 -21.97 14.82
C GLY A 251 -0.48 -23.28 14.07
N ASN A 252 -1.48 -23.76 13.36
CA ASN A 252 -1.35 -24.96 12.52
C ASN A 252 -0.83 -24.58 11.12
N SER A 253 0.48 -24.37 11.03
CA SER A 253 1.17 -23.97 9.81
C SER A 253 2.30 -24.94 9.50
N GLY A 254 2.38 -25.42 8.26
CA GLY A 254 3.45 -26.32 7.81
C GLY A 254 4.71 -25.59 7.35
N ALA A 255 4.62 -24.29 7.08
CA ALA A 255 5.72 -23.43 6.64
C ALA A 255 5.29 -21.94 6.78
N PRO A 256 6.24 -20.99 6.85
CA PRO A 256 5.90 -19.58 6.91
C PRO A 256 5.08 -19.12 5.71
N HIS A 257 3.91 -18.51 5.97
CA HIS A 257 3.04 -17.95 4.95
C HIS A 257 2.08 -16.91 5.56
N LEU A 258 1.36 -16.17 4.72
CA LEU A 258 0.23 -15.36 5.10
C LEU A 258 -1.05 -15.99 4.59
N HIS A 259 -1.86 -16.53 5.49
CA HIS A 259 -3.21 -16.99 5.18
C HIS A 259 -4.19 -15.82 5.23
N ILE A 260 -5.01 -15.67 4.19
CA ILE A 260 -6.00 -14.60 4.06
C ILE A 260 -7.38 -15.19 3.78
N GLU A 261 -8.34 -14.85 4.65
CA GLU A 261 -9.77 -15.05 4.39
C GLU A 261 -10.47 -13.71 4.17
N ILE A 262 -11.44 -13.67 3.27
CA ILE A 262 -12.37 -12.55 3.12
C ILE A 262 -13.78 -13.02 3.48
N ARG A 263 -14.45 -12.23 4.32
CA ARG A 263 -15.88 -12.40 4.61
C ARG A 263 -16.60 -11.10 4.24
N SER A 264 -17.53 -11.17 3.31
CA SER A 264 -18.42 -10.05 2.99
C SER A 264 -19.32 -9.70 4.19
N ALA A 265 -20.01 -8.57 4.12
CA ALA A 265 -20.87 -8.07 5.21
C ALA A 265 -21.97 -9.05 5.63
N ASP A 266 -22.42 -9.90 4.71
CA ASP A 266 -23.35 -11.01 4.94
C ASP A 266 -22.75 -12.21 5.70
N GLY A 267 -21.43 -12.16 6.02
CA GLY A 267 -20.69 -13.19 6.73
C GLY A 267 -20.21 -14.35 5.83
N VAL A 268 -20.50 -14.33 4.54
CA VAL A 268 -20.11 -15.38 3.58
C VAL A 268 -18.62 -15.27 3.27
N LYS A 269 -17.91 -16.40 3.30
CA LYS A 269 -16.53 -16.50 2.82
C LYS A 269 -16.47 -16.33 1.30
N ARG A 270 -15.50 -15.54 0.84
CA ARG A 270 -15.30 -15.18 -0.55
C ARG A 270 -13.88 -15.43 -0.99
N CYS A 271 -13.69 -15.79 -2.28
CA CYS A 271 -12.38 -15.98 -2.88
C CYS A 271 -11.59 -14.66 -2.92
N PRO A 272 -10.40 -14.57 -2.31
CA PRO A 272 -9.60 -13.35 -2.31
C PRO A 272 -9.00 -13.00 -3.67
N GLN A 273 -8.76 -13.98 -4.53
CA GLN A 273 -7.96 -13.87 -5.75
C GLN A 273 -8.43 -12.77 -6.71
N PRO A 274 -9.72 -12.64 -7.09
CA PRO A 274 -10.15 -11.60 -8.01
C PRO A 274 -9.95 -10.18 -7.44
N LEU A 275 -10.11 -10.01 -6.12
CA LEU A 275 -9.82 -8.75 -5.45
C LEU A 275 -8.32 -8.43 -5.48
N LEU A 276 -7.49 -9.40 -5.10
CA LEU A 276 -6.04 -9.23 -5.02
C LEU A 276 -5.42 -8.96 -6.38
N LEU A 277 -5.87 -9.67 -7.42
CA LEU A 277 -5.43 -9.43 -8.80
C LEU A 277 -5.84 -8.05 -9.30
N ALA A 278 -7.08 -7.61 -9.04
CA ALA A 278 -7.53 -6.28 -9.42
C ALA A 278 -6.69 -5.18 -8.73
N ILE A 279 -6.37 -5.35 -7.43
CA ILE A 279 -5.48 -4.44 -6.70
C ILE A 279 -4.07 -4.48 -7.30
N TYR A 280 -3.55 -5.67 -7.62
CA TYR A 280 -2.23 -5.82 -8.22
C TYR A 280 -2.13 -5.15 -9.58
N ASP A 281 -3.12 -5.34 -10.45
CA ASP A 281 -3.17 -4.80 -11.81
C ASP A 281 -3.55 -3.31 -11.84
N GLY A 282 -3.94 -2.71 -10.68
CA GLY A 282 -4.32 -1.30 -10.59
C GLY A 282 -5.67 -0.99 -11.24
N VAL A 283 -6.53 -2.01 -11.43
CA VAL A 283 -7.89 -1.85 -11.94
C VAL A 283 -8.90 -1.76 -10.80
N THR A 284 -10.11 -1.29 -11.08
CA THR A 284 -11.17 -1.17 -10.05
C THR A 284 -11.48 -2.52 -9.43
N PRO A 285 -11.26 -2.71 -8.12
CA PRO A 285 -11.56 -3.97 -7.47
C PRO A 285 -13.06 -4.27 -7.44
N PRO A 286 -13.46 -5.54 -7.56
CA PRO A 286 -14.84 -5.95 -7.39
C PRO A 286 -15.33 -5.70 -5.97
N SER A 287 -16.65 -5.55 -5.78
CA SER A 287 -17.23 -5.48 -4.43
C SER A 287 -17.01 -6.81 -3.69
N LEU A 288 -16.86 -6.78 -2.37
CA LEU A 288 -16.64 -8.01 -1.60
C LEU A 288 -17.81 -9.00 -1.72
N SER A 289 -19.04 -8.50 -1.87
CA SER A 289 -20.23 -9.34 -2.05
C SER A 289 -20.31 -10.01 -3.41
N SER A 290 -19.65 -9.48 -4.44
CA SER A 290 -19.62 -10.05 -5.79
C SER A 290 -18.50 -11.08 -6.00
N LEU A 291 -17.60 -11.25 -5.05
CA LEU A 291 -16.53 -12.23 -5.14
C LEU A 291 -17.09 -13.67 -5.12
N PRO A 292 -16.48 -14.60 -5.86
CA PRO A 292 -16.88 -16.01 -5.85
C PRO A 292 -16.81 -16.65 -4.46
N THR A 293 -17.59 -17.69 -4.23
CA THR A 293 -17.62 -18.48 -2.99
C THR A 293 -17.01 -19.87 -3.16
N SER A 294 -16.58 -20.22 -4.37
CA SER A 294 -15.96 -21.50 -4.73
C SER A 294 -15.09 -21.31 -5.97
N ASN A 295 -14.29 -22.33 -6.31
CA ASN A 295 -13.37 -22.34 -7.46
C ASN A 295 -12.37 -21.18 -7.41
N CYS A 296 -11.80 -20.92 -6.23
CA CYS A 296 -10.83 -19.89 -6.00
C CYS A 296 -9.48 -20.29 -6.64
N GLY A 297 -8.99 -19.53 -7.60
CA GLY A 297 -7.67 -19.77 -8.21
C GLY A 297 -7.68 -20.84 -9.33
N SER A 298 -8.74 -20.93 -10.09
CA SER A 298 -8.78 -21.72 -11.34
C SER A 298 -8.40 -20.89 -12.56
#